data_161c28114b0774864139d9e0e34d0f59
#
_entry.id   161c28114b0774864139d9e0e34d0f59
#
_cell.length_a   1.000
_cell.length_b   1.000
_cell.length_c   1.000
_cell.angle_alpha   90.00
_cell.angle_beta   90.00
_cell.angle_gamma   90.00
#
_symmetry.space_group_name_H-M   'P 1'
#
loop_
_entity.id
_entity.type
_entity.pdbx_description
1 polymer ?
#
loop_
_entity_poly.entity_id
_entity_poly.type
_entity_poly.pdbx_seq_one_letter_code
_entity_poly.pdbx_strand_id
1 'polypeptide(L)'
;MNLIAWMIIACEIAFWIVIVLGLAARYMFKKQKLSFFILALTPVVDFFLLIVTSIDLYGGARATYAHAIAAVYIGISIAFGKSMIQWADERFQYYVMKSGEKPRRRYGKEYAKHYFKAWLQHLVAYAIGAALLAAMMYIVPNGKTNVLKSVVEFWTVIVGIDFLLSLSNFVWPKKEKESGYTNS
;
A
#
# COMPACT_ATOMS: atom_id res chain seq x y z
N MET A 1 3.41 -14.78 -28.00
CA MET A 1 3.09 -13.94 -26.85
C MET A 1 2.24 -12.79 -27.37
N ASN A 2 1.10 -12.53 -26.75
CA ASN A 2 0.17 -11.49 -27.19
C ASN A 2 0.72 -10.11 -26.82
N LEU A 3 0.38 -9.07 -27.61
CA LEU A 3 0.77 -7.67 -27.36
C LEU A 3 0.51 -7.25 -25.90
N ILE A 4 -0.62 -7.69 -25.35
CA ILE A 4 -1.04 -7.40 -23.96
C ILE A 4 -0.03 -7.97 -22.94
N ALA A 5 0.48 -9.19 -23.14
CA ALA A 5 1.49 -9.78 -22.26
C ALA A 5 2.80 -8.95 -22.25
N TRP A 6 3.21 -8.42 -23.40
CA TRP A 6 4.35 -7.50 -23.48
C TRP A 6 4.09 -6.18 -22.79
N MET A 7 2.87 -5.64 -22.88
CA MET A 7 2.48 -4.42 -22.16
C MET A 7 2.50 -4.60 -20.64
N ILE A 8 2.03 -5.76 -20.14
CA ILE A 8 2.08 -6.09 -18.71
C ILE A 8 3.54 -6.12 -18.23
N ILE A 9 4.41 -6.84 -18.94
CA ILE A 9 5.85 -6.91 -18.60
C ILE A 9 6.49 -5.52 -18.63
N ALA A 10 6.16 -4.70 -19.63
CA ALA A 10 6.67 -3.34 -19.72
C ALA A 10 6.23 -2.47 -18.54
N CYS A 11 4.97 -2.59 -18.06
CA CYS A 11 4.47 -1.91 -16.89
C CYS A 11 5.19 -2.35 -15.61
N GLU A 12 5.44 -3.65 -15.43
CA GLU A 12 6.19 -4.16 -14.28
C GLU A 12 7.64 -3.63 -14.26
N ILE A 13 8.30 -3.62 -15.41
CA ILE A 13 9.65 -3.03 -15.52
C ILE A 13 9.62 -1.54 -15.22
N ALA A 14 8.65 -0.80 -15.79
CA ALA A 14 8.48 0.64 -15.54
C ALA A 14 8.24 0.94 -14.07
N PHE A 15 7.44 0.13 -13.37
CA PHE A 15 7.21 0.23 -11.93
C PHE A 15 8.53 0.18 -11.14
N TRP A 16 9.37 -0.81 -11.39
CA TRP A 16 10.67 -0.92 -10.71
C TRP A 16 11.61 0.22 -11.06
N ILE A 17 11.64 0.68 -12.31
CA ILE A 17 12.44 1.84 -12.72
C ILE A 17 12.00 3.09 -11.97
N VAL A 18 10.71 3.35 -11.86
CA VAL A 18 10.16 4.51 -11.13
C VAL A 18 10.55 4.47 -9.65
N ILE A 19 10.45 3.30 -9.00
CA ILE A 19 10.88 3.14 -7.60
C ILE A 19 12.37 3.45 -7.45
N VAL A 20 13.23 2.83 -8.27
CA VAL A 20 14.69 3.02 -8.18
C VAL A 20 15.05 4.48 -8.43
N LEU A 21 14.48 5.13 -9.44
CA LEU A 21 14.72 6.54 -9.74
C LEU A 21 14.21 7.45 -8.61
N GLY A 22 13.05 7.14 -8.03
CA GLY A 22 12.50 7.88 -6.89
C GLY A 22 13.40 7.80 -5.66
N LEU A 23 13.91 6.63 -5.34
CA LEU A 23 14.86 6.42 -4.24
C LEU A 23 16.22 7.08 -4.54
N ALA A 24 16.73 6.97 -5.76
CA ALA A 24 17.96 7.63 -6.16
C ALA A 24 17.84 9.16 -6.07
N ALA A 25 16.74 9.74 -6.56
CA ALA A 25 16.47 11.18 -6.45
C ALA A 25 16.44 11.64 -4.98
N ARG A 26 15.96 10.78 -4.08
CA ARG A 26 15.84 11.07 -2.66
C ARG A 26 17.17 11.00 -1.93
N TYR A 27 17.89 9.92 -2.14
CA TYR A 27 19.06 9.58 -1.33
C TYR A 27 20.38 10.01 -1.96
N MET A 28 20.51 9.93 -3.30
CA MET A 28 21.71 10.37 -4.00
C MET A 28 21.68 11.88 -4.29
N PHE A 29 20.56 12.37 -4.83
CA PHE A 29 20.45 13.78 -5.24
C PHE A 29 19.86 14.68 -4.16
N LYS A 30 19.43 14.15 -3.01
CA LYS A 30 18.82 14.89 -1.89
C LYS A 30 17.61 15.77 -2.30
N LYS A 31 16.95 15.46 -3.43
CA LYS A 31 15.82 16.21 -3.97
C LYS A 31 14.49 15.58 -3.51
N GLN A 32 14.08 15.85 -2.27
CA GLN A 32 12.89 15.25 -1.66
C GLN A 32 11.60 15.51 -2.46
N LYS A 33 11.39 16.73 -2.98
CA LYS A 33 10.21 17.06 -3.79
C LYS A 33 10.18 16.26 -5.09
N LEU A 34 11.31 16.17 -5.80
CA LEU A 34 11.42 15.42 -7.05
C LEU A 34 11.17 13.92 -6.80
N SER A 35 11.77 13.36 -5.75
CA SER A 35 11.54 11.98 -5.34
C SER A 35 10.07 11.71 -5.06
N PHE A 36 9.39 12.61 -4.34
CA PHE A 36 7.96 12.47 -4.06
C PHE A 36 7.14 12.40 -5.36
N PHE A 37 7.41 13.27 -6.33
CA PHE A 37 6.73 13.24 -7.63
C PHE A 37 7.01 11.95 -8.40
N ILE A 38 8.26 11.49 -8.43
CA ILE A 38 8.62 10.24 -9.10
C ILE A 38 7.93 9.05 -8.43
N LEU A 39 7.97 8.95 -7.10
CA LEU A 39 7.29 7.86 -6.37
C LEU A 39 5.77 7.93 -6.48
N ALA A 40 5.19 9.14 -6.60
CA ALA A 40 3.76 9.31 -6.85
C ALA A 40 3.33 8.85 -8.26
N LEU A 41 4.29 8.64 -9.18
CA LEU A 41 4.03 8.05 -10.49
C LEU A 41 3.75 6.53 -10.41
N THR A 42 4.18 5.86 -9.35
CA THR A 42 3.98 4.42 -9.16
C THR A 42 2.49 4.02 -9.26
N PRO A 43 1.55 4.62 -8.49
CA PRO A 43 0.14 4.28 -8.64
C PRO A 43 -0.45 4.62 -10.01
N VAL A 44 0.18 5.54 -10.78
CA VAL A 44 -0.24 5.83 -12.16
C VAL A 44 0.14 4.67 -13.08
N VAL A 45 1.34 4.10 -12.93
CA VAL A 45 1.77 2.90 -13.65
C VAL A 45 0.87 1.71 -13.32
N ASP A 46 0.55 1.53 -12.03
CA ASP A 46 -0.37 0.46 -11.59
C ASP A 46 -1.78 0.65 -12.16
N PHE A 47 -2.26 1.90 -12.23
CA PHE A 47 -3.55 2.20 -12.82
C PHE A 47 -3.58 1.90 -14.34
N PHE A 48 -2.49 2.22 -15.04
CA PHE A 48 -2.35 1.87 -16.45
C PHE A 48 -2.30 0.34 -16.64
N LEU A 49 -1.58 -0.37 -15.80
CA LEU A 49 -1.57 -1.83 -15.77
C LEU A 49 -2.99 -2.40 -15.56
N LEU A 50 -3.76 -1.81 -14.63
CA LEU A 50 -5.15 -2.21 -14.38
C LEU A 50 -6.02 -2.03 -15.64
N ILE A 51 -5.87 -0.93 -16.38
CA ILE A 51 -6.61 -0.69 -17.62
C ILE A 51 -6.25 -1.77 -18.66
N VAL A 52 -4.96 -2.00 -18.89
CA VAL A 52 -4.47 -3.00 -19.87
C VAL A 52 -4.99 -4.40 -19.53
N THR A 53 -4.91 -4.78 -18.26
CA THR A 53 -5.40 -6.08 -17.82
C THR A 53 -6.93 -6.19 -17.87
N SER A 54 -7.66 -5.09 -17.65
CA SER A 54 -9.12 -5.05 -17.82
C SER A 54 -9.54 -5.26 -19.27
N ILE A 55 -8.79 -4.71 -20.24
CA ILE A 55 -9.01 -4.92 -21.66
C ILE A 55 -8.77 -6.40 -22.02
N ASP A 56 -7.73 -7.01 -21.47
CA ASP A 56 -7.44 -8.45 -21.68
C ASP A 56 -8.59 -9.33 -21.14
N LEU A 57 -9.10 -9.01 -19.96
CA LEU A 57 -10.26 -9.70 -19.40
C LEU A 57 -11.50 -9.55 -20.26
N TYR A 58 -11.78 -8.34 -20.77
CA TYR A 58 -12.90 -8.10 -21.68
C TYR A 58 -12.76 -8.91 -22.97
N GLY A 59 -11.54 -9.07 -23.47
CA GLY A 59 -11.19 -9.93 -24.62
C GLY A 59 -11.36 -11.44 -24.37
N GLY A 60 -11.78 -11.85 -23.16
CA GLY A 60 -12.10 -13.24 -22.82
C GLY A 60 -11.05 -13.97 -21.98
N ALA A 61 -9.99 -13.29 -21.54
CA ALA A 61 -9.04 -13.83 -20.58
C ALA A 61 -9.73 -14.14 -19.23
N ARG A 62 -9.10 -14.99 -18.42
CA ARG A 62 -9.57 -15.27 -17.05
C ARG A 62 -8.91 -14.32 -16.07
N ALA A 63 -9.68 -13.80 -15.13
CA ALA A 63 -9.13 -13.02 -14.02
C ALA A 63 -8.14 -13.87 -13.22
N THR A 64 -6.98 -13.30 -12.94
CA THR A 64 -5.93 -13.92 -12.13
C THR A 64 -5.70 -13.09 -10.87
N TYR A 65 -4.94 -13.63 -9.92
CA TYR A 65 -4.53 -12.88 -8.72
C TYR A 65 -3.73 -11.61 -9.07
N ALA A 66 -2.98 -11.60 -10.18
CA ALA A 66 -2.25 -10.41 -10.61
C ALA A 66 -3.17 -9.21 -10.85
N HIS A 67 -4.32 -9.41 -11.49
CA HIS A 67 -5.33 -8.37 -11.71
C HIS A 67 -5.87 -7.82 -10.38
N ALA A 68 -6.16 -8.71 -9.43
CA ALA A 68 -6.67 -8.32 -8.12
C ALA A 68 -5.59 -7.57 -7.31
N ILE A 69 -4.35 -8.04 -7.33
CA ILE A 69 -3.24 -7.41 -6.60
C ILE A 69 -2.97 -6.00 -7.13
N ALA A 70 -3.06 -5.76 -8.45
CA ALA A 70 -2.91 -4.43 -9.02
C ALA A 70 -3.92 -3.43 -8.42
N ALA A 71 -5.20 -3.81 -8.33
CA ALA A 71 -6.24 -2.96 -7.73
C ALA A 71 -6.00 -2.72 -6.22
N VAL A 72 -5.60 -3.77 -5.47
CA VAL A 72 -5.23 -3.66 -4.06
C VAL A 72 -4.06 -2.71 -3.88
N TYR A 73 -3.04 -2.83 -4.74
CA TYR A 73 -1.84 -2.00 -4.68
C TYR A 73 -2.13 -0.53 -4.91
N ILE A 74 -3.01 -0.20 -5.88
CA ILE A 74 -3.48 1.16 -6.12
C ILE A 74 -4.17 1.72 -4.86
N GLY A 75 -5.09 0.96 -4.26
CA GLY A 75 -5.76 1.37 -3.03
C GLY A 75 -4.79 1.67 -1.90
N ILE A 76 -3.81 0.78 -1.68
CA ILE A 76 -2.77 0.95 -0.66
C ILE A 76 -1.88 2.17 -0.98
N SER A 77 -1.43 2.33 -2.22
CA SER A 77 -0.56 3.42 -2.64
C SER A 77 -1.21 4.78 -2.43
N ILE A 78 -2.49 4.92 -2.73
CA ILE A 78 -3.24 6.17 -2.53
C ILE A 78 -3.44 6.45 -1.03
N ALA A 79 -3.86 5.45 -0.25
CA ALA A 79 -4.18 5.65 1.15
C ALA A 79 -2.94 5.80 2.05
N PHE A 80 -1.88 5.04 1.79
CA PHE A 80 -0.69 4.96 2.64
C PHE A 80 0.56 5.63 2.06
N GLY A 81 0.60 5.95 0.77
CA GLY A 81 1.81 6.39 0.08
C GLY A 81 2.57 7.49 0.82
N LYS A 82 1.87 8.54 1.27
CA LYS A 82 2.49 9.64 2.04
C LYS A 82 3.05 9.17 3.38
N SER A 83 2.31 8.36 4.13
CA SER A 83 2.74 7.87 5.44
C SER A 83 3.88 6.86 5.34
N MET A 84 3.89 6.01 4.30
CA MET A 84 4.99 5.10 4.03
C MET A 84 6.29 5.83 3.68
N ILE A 85 6.19 6.87 2.85
CA ILE A 85 7.34 7.72 2.50
C ILE A 85 7.91 8.41 3.74
N GLN A 86 7.05 9.00 4.58
CA GLN A 86 7.48 9.64 5.83
C GLN A 86 8.14 8.65 6.78
N TRP A 87 7.54 7.47 6.94
CA TRP A 87 8.08 6.41 7.78
C TRP A 87 9.46 5.92 7.29
N ALA A 88 9.62 5.74 5.97
CA ALA A 88 10.88 5.35 5.37
C ALA A 88 11.96 6.42 5.56
N ASP A 89 11.60 7.69 5.42
CA ASP A 89 12.50 8.83 5.63
C ASP A 89 13.03 8.91 7.05
N GLU A 90 12.13 8.89 8.05
CA GLU A 90 12.52 8.95 9.46
C GLU A 90 13.52 7.83 9.80
N ARG A 91 13.29 6.63 9.28
CA ARG A 91 14.16 5.49 9.53
C ARG A 91 15.48 5.59 8.77
N PHE A 92 15.45 6.04 7.53
CA PHE A 92 16.66 6.23 6.75
C PHE A 92 17.57 7.30 7.36
N GLN A 93 16.98 8.43 7.77
CA GLN A 93 17.72 9.49 8.45
C GLN A 93 18.38 8.99 9.74
N TYR A 94 17.65 8.21 10.54
CA TYR A 94 18.17 7.70 11.79
C TYR A 94 19.22 6.58 11.60
N TYR A 95 18.93 5.55 10.79
CA TYR A 95 19.78 4.36 10.70
C TYR A 95 20.93 4.50 9.72
N VAL A 96 20.74 5.20 8.60
CA VAL A 96 21.72 5.29 7.52
C VAL A 96 22.52 6.58 7.60
N MET A 97 21.84 7.72 7.69
CA MET A 97 22.52 9.02 7.75
C MET A 97 23.02 9.36 9.15
N LYS A 98 22.62 8.61 10.18
CA LYS A 98 22.91 8.88 11.59
C LYS A 98 22.63 10.34 12.01
N SER A 99 21.72 10.98 11.27
CA SER A 99 21.27 12.36 11.46
C SER A 99 19.77 12.31 11.66
N GLY A 100 19.26 12.67 12.80
CA GLY A 100 17.83 12.66 13.09
C GLY A 100 17.53 12.09 14.47
N GLU A 101 16.34 12.39 14.96
CA GLU A 101 15.90 11.87 16.25
C GLU A 101 15.49 10.39 16.12
N LYS A 102 15.72 9.65 17.21
CA LYS A 102 15.26 8.25 17.28
C LYS A 102 13.75 8.18 17.04
N PRO A 103 13.25 7.31 16.13
CA PRO A 103 11.83 7.17 15.89
C PRO A 103 11.04 7.01 17.19
N ARG A 104 10.10 7.93 17.42
CA ARG A 104 9.37 8.01 18.69
C ARG A 104 8.49 6.78 18.89
N ARG A 105 8.68 6.10 20.00
CA ARG A 105 7.78 5.03 20.44
C ARG A 105 6.55 5.65 21.10
N ARG A 106 5.36 5.25 20.66
CA ARG A 106 4.09 5.68 21.22
C ARG A 106 3.58 4.65 22.20
N TYR A 107 2.93 5.12 23.28
CA TYR A 107 2.35 4.27 24.32
C TYR A 107 0.97 4.79 24.74
N GLY A 108 0.21 3.98 25.46
CA GLY A 108 -1.07 4.36 26.00
C GLY A 108 -2.08 4.81 24.95
N LYS A 109 -2.83 5.85 25.27
CA LYS A 109 -3.89 6.40 24.40
C LYS A 109 -3.34 7.00 23.09
N GLU A 110 -2.09 7.49 23.07
CA GLU A 110 -1.46 8.01 21.86
C GLU A 110 -1.21 6.89 20.85
N TYR A 111 -0.79 5.72 21.33
CA TYR A 111 -0.64 4.52 20.52
C TYR A 111 -1.97 4.07 19.93
N ALA A 112 -3.03 4.00 20.74
CA ALA A 112 -4.36 3.60 20.30
C ALA A 112 -4.91 4.53 19.21
N LYS A 113 -4.81 5.85 19.40
CA LYS A 113 -5.23 6.85 18.39
C LYS A 113 -4.44 6.71 17.08
N HIS A 114 -3.12 6.48 17.18
CA HIS A 114 -2.30 6.29 16.00
C HIS A 114 -2.67 5.02 15.24
N TYR A 115 -2.92 3.93 15.97
CA TYR A 115 -3.35 2.66 15.38
C TYR A 115 -4.72 2.78 14.71
N PHE A 116 -5.67 3.47 15.34
CA PHE A 116 -6.99 3.75 14.78
C PHE A 116 -6.90 4.59 13.49
N LYS A 117 -6.01 5.59 13.46
CA LYS A 117 -5.75 6.37 12.24
C LYS A 117 -5.19 5.48 11.11
N ALA A 118 -4.30 4.56 11.43
CA ALA A 118 -3.77 3.60 10.46
C ALA A 118 -4.88 2.67 9.94
N TRP A 119 -5.78 2.21 10.81
CA TRP A 119 -6.95 1.45 10.40
C TRP A 119 -7.87 2.25 9.46
N LEU A 120 -8.13 3.54 9.73
CA LEU A 120 -8.90 4.38 8.81
C LEU A 120 -8.24 4.49 7.43
N GLN A 121 -6.91 4.58 7.35
CA GLN A 121 -6.18 4.54 6.09
C GLN A 121 -6.35 3.17 5.40
N HIS A 122 -6.35 2.07 6.16
CA HIS A 122 -6.61 0.74 5.63
C HIS A 122 -8.04 0.61 5.07
N LEU A 123 -9.02 1.19 5.77
CA LEU A 123 -10.40 1.25 5.29
C LEU A 123 -10.53 2.04 3.97
N VAL A 124 -9.82 3.17 3.85
CA VAL A 124 -9.77 3.95 2.60
C VAL A 124 -9.11 3.15 1.48
N ALA A 125 -7.99 2.46 1.75
CA ALA A 125 -7.33 1.58 0.79
C ALA A 125 -8.29 0.49 0.30
N TYR A 126 -9.00 -0.15 1.22
CA TYR A 126 -10.00 -1.17 0.93
C TYR A 126 -11.13 -0.61 0.07
N ALA A 127 -11.69 0.55 0.43
CA ALA A 127 -12.79 1.14 -0.34
C ALA A 127 -12.39 1.44 -1.79
N ILE A 128 -11.20 1.99 -2.01
CA ILE A 128 -10.68 2.27 -3.36
C ILE A 128 -10.43 0.97 -4.13
N GLY A 129 -9.71 0.03 -3.54
CA GLY A 129 -9.37 -1.23 -4.22
C GLY A 129 -10.61 -2.09 -4.49
N ALA A 130 -11.54 -2.17 -3.54
CA ALA A 130 -12.80 -2.89 -3.73
C ALA A 130 -13.68 -2.24 -4.81
N ALA A 131 -13.71 -0.91 -4.90
CA ALA A 131 -14.42 -0.21 -5.98
C ALA A 131 -13.81 -0.52 -7.35
N LEU A 132 -12.47 -0.56 -7.46
CA LEU A 132 -11.77 -0.94 -8.70
C LEU A 132 -12.08 -2.40 -9.07
N LEU A 133 -12.01 -3.32 -8.11
CA LEU A 133 -12.34 -4.73 -8.35
C LEU A 133 -13.81 -4.92 -8.73
N ALA A 134 -14.75 -4.19 -8.10
CA ALA A 134 -16.16 -4.20 -8.45
C ALA A 134 -16.38 -3.67 -9.87
N ALA A 135 -15.72 -2.59 -10.26
CA ALA A 135 -15.77 -2.06 -11.63
C ALA A 135 -15.26 -3.10 -12.64
N MET A 136 -14.16 -3.78 -12.37
CA MET A 136 -13.65 -4.86 -13.21
C MET A 136 -14.66 -6.02 -13.31
N MET A 137 -15.29 -6.44 -12.20
CA MET A 137 -16.30 -7.49 -12.21
C MET A 137 -17.55 -7.09 -12.99
N TYR A 138 -17.90 -5.80 -12.99
CA TYR A 138 -19.04 -5.29 -13.77
C TYR A 138 -18.77 -5.27 -15.28
N ILE A 139 -17.53 -4.89 -15.67
CA ILE A 139 -17.12 -4.78 -17.08
C ILE A 139 -16.93 -6.16 -17.73
N VAL A 140 -16.51 -7.16 -16.96
CA VAL A 140 -16.16 -8.50 -17.46
C VAL A 140 -17.37 -9.45 -17.36
N PRO A 141 -18.02 -9.80 -18.48
CA PRO A 141 -19.15 -10.72 -18.44
C PRO A 141 -18.71 -12.18 -18.17
N ASN A 142 -19.66 -12.97 -17.64
CA ASN A 142 -19.62 -14.43 -17.61
C ASN A 142 -18.68 -15.13 -16.60
N GLY A 143 -18.72 -14.74 -15.31
CA GLY A 143 -18.23 -15.64 -14.24
C GLY A 143 -16.73 -15.91 -14.17
N LYS A 144 -15.93 -15.26 -15.05
CA LYS A 144 -14.48 -15.40 -15.06
C LYS A 144 -13.78 -14.57 -13.97
N THR A 145 -14.53 -13.98 -13.06
CA THR A 145 -14.09 -13.00 -12.04
C THR A 145 -14.06 -13.56 -10.62
N ASN A 146 -14.23 -14.88 -10.43
CA ASN A 146 -14.28 -15.50 -9.11
C ASN A 146 -13.08 -15.16 -8.24
N VAL A 147 -11.87 -15.07 -8.83
CA VAL A 147 -10.65 -14.70 -8.13
C VAL A 147 -10.75 -13.29 -7.57
N LEU A 148 -11.32 -12.33 -8.32
CA LEU A 148 -11.48 -10.94 -7.87
C LEU A 148 -12.41 -10.89 -6.65
N LYS A 149 -13.52 -11.64 -6.71
CA LYS A 149 -14.47 -11.77 -5.59
C LYS A 149 -13.80 -12.34 -4.34
N SER A 150 -13.07 -13.44 -4.49
CA SER A 150 -12.34 -14.07 -3.38
C SER A 150 -11.33 -13.11 -2.71
N VAL A 151 -10.66 -12.27 -3.50
CA VAL A 151 -9.72 -11.28 -2.96
C VAL A 151 -10.46 -10.18 -2.18
N VAL A 152 -11.61 -9.70 -2.66
CA VAL A 152 -12.44 -8.74 -1.91
C VAL A 152 -12.91 -9.35 -0.59
N GLU A 153 -13.44 -10.57 -0.62
CA GLU A 153 -13.90 -11.29 0.58
C GLU A 153 -12.77 -11.45 1.61
N PHE A 154 -11.60 -11.93 1.15
CA PHE A 154 -10.42 -12.09 2.01
C PHE A 154 -9.95 -10.76 2.61
N TRP A 155 -9.92 -9.70 1.79
CA TRP A 155 -9.51 -8.37 2.26
C TRP A 155 -10.52 -7.78 3.24
N THR A 156 -11.82 -8.04 3.04
CA THR A 156 -12.87 -7.66 4.01
C THR A 156 -12.62 -8.27 5.39
N VAL A 157 -12.25 -9.55 5.44
CA VAL A 157 -11.90 -10.22 6.70
C VAL A 157 -10.68 -9.58 7.36
N ILE A 158 -9.64 -9.27 6.59
CA ILE A 158 -8.43 -8.60 7.12
C ILE A 158 -8.79 -7.24 7.72
N VAL A 159 -9.55 -6.41 7.02
CA VAL A 159 -9.97 -5.08 7.52
C VAL A 159 -10.83 -5.21 8.78
N GLY A 160 -11.69 -6.24 8.85
CA GLY A 160 -12.49 -6.55 10.04
C GLY A 160 -11.63 -6.95 11.24
N ILE A 161 -10.65 -7.81 11.03
CA ILE A 161 -9.69 -8.21 12.09
C ILE A 161 -8.89 -6.99 12.56
N ASP A 162 -8.39 -6.18 11.62
CA ASP A 162 -7.61 -4.97 11.95
C ASP A 162 -8.46 -3.95 12.72
N PHE A 163 -9.77 -3.87 12.45
CA PHE A 163 -10.72 -3.09 13.26
C PHE A 163 -10.78 -3.57 14.69
N LEU A 164 -10.97 -4.88 14.90
CA LEU A 164 -11.04 -5.45 16.25
C LEU A 164 -9.73 -5.24 17.02
N LEU A 165 -8.59 -5.39 16.37
CA LEU A 165 -7.28 -5.09 16.94
C LEU A 165 -7.14 -3.60 17.26
N SER A 166 -7.67 -2.73 16.43
CA SER A 166 -7.68 -1.29 16.67
C SER A 166 -8.50 -0.93 17.91
N LEU A 167 -9.69 -1.51 18.07
CA LEU A 167 -10.53 -1.32 19.26
C LEU A 167 -9.87 -1.89 20.52
N SER A 168 -9.23 -3.06 20.42
CA SER A 168 -8.56 -3.68 21.56
C SER A 168 -7.47 -2.79 22.16
N ASN A 169 -6.79 -1.96 21.35
CA ASN A 169 -5.78 -1.00 21.83
C ASN A 169 -6.37 0.14 22.66
N PHE A 170 -7.68 0.40 22.59
CA PHE A 170 -8.35 1.36 23.49
C PHE A 170 -8.72 0.72 24.82
N VAL A 171 -9.06 -0.57 24.83
CA VAL A 171 -9.43 -1.31 26.04
C VAL A 171 -8.17 -1.73 26.83
N TRP A 172 -7.14 -2.19 26.12
CA TRP A 172 -5.84 -2.58 26.67
C TRP A 172 -4.71 -1.73 26.07
N PRO A 173 -4.53 -0.48 26.52
CA PRO A 173 -3.51 0.40 25.96
C PRO A 173 -2.12 -0.15 26.26
N LYS A 174 -1.24 -0.12 25.25
CA LYS A 174 0.15 -0.56 25.34
C LYS A 174 0.89 0.20 26.43
N LYS A 175 1.31 -0.51 27.49
CA LYS A 175 2.08 0.08 28.60
C LYS A 175 3.49 0.44 28.15
N GLU A 176 4.04 1.52 28.69
CA GLU A 176 5.45 1.85 28.57
C GLU A 176 6.26 0.76 29.31
N LYS A 177 7.27 0.22 28.67
CA LYS A 177 8.22 -0.65 29.39
C LYS A 177 9.02 0.29 30.30
N GLU A 178 8.88 0.15 31.60
CA GLU A 178 9.80 0.75 32.54
C GLU A 178 11.23 0.33 32.14
N SER A 179 12.03 1.32 31.74
CA SER A 179 13.46 1.11 31.57
C SER A 179 14.01 0.89 32.94
N GLY A 180 14.27 -0.35 33.34
CA GLY A 180 14.93 -0.71 34.59
C GLY A 180 16.36 -0.21 34.62
N TYR A 181 16.54 1.10 34.80
CA TYR A 181 17.75 1.67 35.32
C TYR A 181 17.62 1.64 36.85
N THR A 182 17.90 0.51 37.45
CA THR A 182 18.36 0.47 38.83
C THR A 182 19.70 1.19 38.87
N ASN A 183 19.69 2.41 39.40
CA ASN A 183 20.90 3.06 39.88
C ASN A 183 21.49 2.18 41.01
N SER A 184 22.62 1.60 40.74
CA SER A 184 23.54 1.04 41.72
C SER A 184 24.93 1.57 41.44
#